data_72cd0c552c5ad636360d0feec82b0526
#
_entry.id   72cd0c552c5ad636360d0feec82b0526
#
_cell.length_a   1.000
_cell.length_b   1.000
_cell.length_c   1.000
_cell.angle_alpha   90.00
_cell.angle_beta   90.00
_cell.angle_gamma   90.00
#
_symmetry.space_group_name_H-M   'P 1'
#
loop_
_entity.id
_entity.type
_entity.pdbx_description
1 polymer ?
#
loop_
_entity_poly.entity_id
_entity_poly.type
_entity_poly.pdbx_seq_one_letter_code
_entity_poly.pdbx_strand_id
1 'polypeptide(L)'
;MTRVIFGNHAAVVVPRAEQDRIRRFYRDVLGCELIGATEQKDDIRIGEDFYLAVLYESDGVALDDSGFLRAIYLELKADDVEVLRQRIVAFGVKVLDMQDPHLYFQAPGGQVLRLVGIDEDLSKYEGSDHRELPSVFG
;
A
#
# COMPACT_ATOMS: atom_id res chain seq x y z
N MET A 1 -32.48 -9.34 -6.06
CA MET A 1 -31.06 -9.57 -6.41
C MET A 1 -30.16 -8.87 -5.41
N THR A 2 -29.20 -9.58 -4.88
CA THR A 2 -28.25 -9.00 -3.92
C THR A 2 -27.17 -8.25 -4.66
N ARG A 3 -26.80 -7.07 -4.15
CA ARG A 3 -25.71 -6.27 -4.66
C ARG A 3 -24.57 -6.28 -3.65
N VAL A 4 -23.38 -6.58 -4.12
CA VAL A 4 -22.18 -6.59 -3.26
C VAL A 4 -21.18 -5.54 -3.76
N ILE A 5 -20.69 -4.72 -2.86
CA ILE A 5 -19.64 -3.72 -3.15
C ILE A 5 -18.60 -3.77 -2.05
N PHE A 6 -17.44 -3.20 -2.31
CA PHE A 6 -16.44 -3.04 -1.26
C PHE A 6 -16.80 -1.90 -0.33
N GLY A 7 -16.48 -2.05 0.95
CA GLY A 7 -16.52 -0.95 1.89
C GLY A 7 -15.29 -0.05 1.73
N ASN A 8 -15.07 0.80 2.72
CA ASN A 8 -13.98 1.79 2.69
C ASN A 8 -12.88 1.49 3.70
N HIS A 9 -12.71 0.24 4.08
CA HIS A 9 -11.82 -0.11 5.17
C HIS A 9 -10.98 -1.34 4.81
N ALA A 10 -9.71 -1.30 5.18
CA ALA A 10 -8.81 -2.44 5.13
C ALA A 10 -7.97 -2.46 6.39
N ALA A 11 -7.42 -3.60 6.73
CA ALA A 11 -6.55 -3.74 7.89
C ALA A 11 -5.35 -4.59 7.55
N VAL A 12 -4.22 -4.26 8.15
CA VAL A 12 -2.98 -5.01 7.99
C VAL A 12 -2.32 -5.16 9.36
N VAL A 13 -1.74 -6.34 9.61
CA VAL A 13 -1.01 -6.62 10.84
C VAL A 13 0.49 -6.53 10.53
N VAL A 14 1.21 -5.70 11.28
CA VAL A 14 2.62 -5.42 11.02
C VAL A 14 3.43 -5.49 12.32
N PRO A 15 4.76 -5.66 12.23
CA PRO A 15 5.60 -5.63 13.42
C PRO A 15 5.57 -4.26 14.08
N ARG A 16 5.49 -4.26 15.41
CA ARG A 16 5.49 -3.02 16.20
C ARG A 16 6.74 -2.17 15.97
N ALA A 17 7.87 -2.79 15.69
CA ALA A 17 9.12 -2.09 15.44
C ALA A 17 9.06 -1.16 14.23
N GLU A 18 8.09 -1.37 13.33
CA GLU A 18 7.91 -0.55 12.12
C GLU A 18 7.03 0.68 12.33
N GLN A 19 6.48 0.88 13.52
CA GLN A 19 5.46 1.91 13.77
C GLN A 19 5.93 3.32 13.38
N ASP A 20 7.12 3.75 13.84
CA ASP A 20 7.61 5.08 13.52
C ASP A 20 7.82 5.27 12.03
N ARG A 21 8.37 4.27 11.38
CA ARG A 21 8.65 4.31 9.97
C ARG A 21 7.37 4.34 9.14
N ILE A 22 6.36 3.58 9.57
CA ILE A 22 5.02 3.57 8.94
C ILE A 22 4.38 4.94 9.05
N ARG A 23 4.38 5.54 10.24
CA ARG A 23 3.80 6.86 10.44
C ARG A 23 4.46 7.92 9.57
N ARG A 24 5.79 7.94 9.52
CA ARG A 24 6.52 8.87 8.67
C ARG A 24 6.21 8.67 7.20
N PHE A 25 6.12 7.43 6.75
CA PHE A 25 5.85 7.16 5.35
C PHE A 25 4.46 7.60 4.94
N TYR A 26 3.44 7.12 5.62
CA TYR A 26 2.06 7.42 5.22
C TYR A 26 1.70 8.89 5.43
N ARG A 27 2.14 9.49 6.50
CA ARG A 27 1.86 10.90 6.77
C ARG A 27 2.73 11.85 5.96
N ASP A 28 4.05 11.67 5.99
CA ASP A 28 4.97 12.67 5.45
C ASP A 28 5.26 12.47 3.96
N VAL A 29 5.27 11.23 3.47
CA VAL A 29 5.52 10.95 2.06
C VAL A 29 4.22 10.92 1.26
N LEU A 30 3.22 10.16 1.72
CA LEU A 30 1.95 10.02 1.00
C LEU A 30 0.94 11.12 1.32
N GLY A 31 1.16 11.89 2.38
CA GLY A 31 0.24 12.95 2.76
C GLY A 31 -1.07 12.46 3.38
N CYS A 32 -1.07 11.26 3.94
CA CYS A 32 -2.24 10.71 4.59
C CYS A 32 -2.42 11.28 6.00
N GLU A 33 -3.63 11.18 6.54
CA GLU A 33 -3.96 11.66 7.87
C GLU A 33 -4.01 10.51 8.87
N LEU A 34 -3.32 10.66 9.99
CA LEU A 34 -3.44 9.74 11.11
C LEU A 34 -4.61 10.19 11.98
N ILE A 35 -5.75 9.52 11.85
CA ILE A 35 -6.96 9.91 12.58
C ILE A 35 -7.06 9.24 13.95
N GLY A 36 -6.33 8.16 14.15
CA GLY A 36 -6.17 7.51 15.45
C GLY A 36 -4.78 6.93 15.52
N ALA A 37 -4.08 7.13 16.64
CA ALA A 37 -2.73 6.66 16.80
C ALA A 37 -2.52 6.24 18.25
N THR A 38 -2.37 4.92 18.45
CA THR A 38 -2.08 4.33 19.76
C THR A 38 -0.86 3.44 19.63
N GLU A 39 -0.45 2.81 20.73
CA GLU A 39 0.65 1.85 20.67
C GLU A 39 0.28 0.58 19.89
N GLN A 40 -1.00 0.21 19.88
CA GLN A 40 -1.47 -1.01 19.27
C GLN A 40 -2.00 -0.85 17.86
N LYS A 41 -2.38 0.39 17.48
CA LYS A 41 -3.10 0.59 16.23
C LYS A 41 -2.97 2.01 15.72
N ASP A 42 -2.81 2.16 14.42
CA ASP A 42 -2.97 3.43 13.74
C ASP A 42 -4.14 3.30 12.76
N ASP A 43 -4.96 4.33 12.70
CA ASP A 43 -5.99 4.47 11.67
C ASP A 43 -5.53 5.55 10.70
N ILE A 44 -5.28 5.16 9.47
CA ILE A 44 -4.74 6.04 8.44
C ILE A 44 -5.84 6.30 7.41
N ARG A 45 -6.18 7.58 7.25
CA ARG A 45 -7.12 7.98 6.21
C ARG A 45 -6.35 8.29 4.94
N ILE A 46 -6.69 7.55 3.88
CA ILE A 46 -6.06 7.70 2.56
C ILE A 46 -7.08 8.32 1.61
N GLY A 47 -6.83 9.55 1.18
CA GLY A 47 -7.84 10.31 0.45
C GLY A 47 -8.98 10.75 1.36
N GLU A 48 -10.20 10.82 0.82
CA GLU A 48 -11.35 11.30 1.59
C GLU A 48 -12.12 10.19 2.28
N ASP A 49 -12.18 9.02 1.68
CA ASP A 49 -13.15 8.01 2.07
C ASP A 49 -12.57 6.64 2.42
N PHE A 50 -11.26 6.44 2.31
CA PHE A 50 -10.68 5.14 2.58
C PHE A 50 -9.83 5.15 3.85
N TYR A 51 -9.93 4.09 4.64
CA TYR A 51 -9.23 3.96 5.92
C TYR A 51 -8.44 2.66 5.95
N LEU A 52 -7.15 2.77 6.24
CA LEU A 52 -6.28 1.62 6.47
C LEU A 52 -5.97 1.54 7.95
N ALA A 53 -6.40 0.47 8.58
CA ALA A 53 -6.03 0.18 9.97
C ALA A 53 -4.73 -0.59 9.99
N VAL A 54 -3.74 -0.09 10.71
CA VAL A 54 -2.46 -0.76 10.88
C VAL A 54 -2.41 -1.27 12.32
N LEU A 55 -2.39 -2.59 12.46
CA LEU A 55 -2.40 -3.27 13.77
C LEU A 55 -0.98 -3.72 14.09
N TYR A 56 -0.47 -3.31 15.23
CA TYR A 56 0.92 -3.57 15.63
C TYR A 56 1.01 -4.76 16.54
N GLU A 57 1.87 -5.73 16.16
CA GLU A 57 2.07 -6.96 16.92
C GLU A 57 3.54 -7.11 17.31
N SER A 58 3.76 -7.56 18.55
CA SER A 58 5.11 -7.77 19.08
C SER A 58 5.63 -9.19 18.93
N ASP A 59 4.76 -10.17 18.61
CA ASP A 59 5.06 -11.59 18.76
C ASP A 59 5.24 -12.34 17.45
N GLY A 60 5.56 -11.65 16.36
CA GLY A 60 5.83 -12.30 15.08
C GLY A 60 4.59 -12.89 14.40
N VAL A 61 3.40 -12.41 14.74
CA VAL A 61 2.15 -12.83 14.10
C VAL A 61 2.00 -12.20 12.73
N ALA A 62 2.64 -11.04 12.50
CA ALA A 62 2.57 -10.37 11.23
C ALA A 62 3.24 -11.18 10.13
N LEU A 63 2.76 -11.00 8.90
CA LEU A 63 3.41 -11.59 7.73
C LEU A 63 4.82 -11.05 7.59
N ASP A 64 5.74 -11.90 7.14
CA ASP A 64 7.06 -11.44 6.72
C ASP A 64 6.97 -10.83 5.31
N ASP A 65 8.07 -10.32 4.80
CA ASP A 65 8.10 -9.69 3.47
C ASP A 65 7.61 -10.63 2.37
N SER A 66 8.01 -11.89 2.43
CA SER A 66 7.56 -12.90 1.45
C SER A 66 6.06 -13.11 1.52
N GLY A 67 5.49 -13.13 2.72
CA GLY A 67 4.05 -13.26 2.91
C GLY A 67 3.29 -12.07 2.31
N PHE A 68 3.79 -10.85 2.56
CA PHE A 68 3.17 -9.65 1.99
C PHE A 68 3.23 -9.62 0.48
N LEU A 69 4.33 -10.09 -0.12
CA LEU A 69 4.45 -10.14 -1.57
C LEU A 69 3.47 -11.10 -2.22
N ARG A 70 2.96 -12.07 -1.47
CA ARG A 70 1.97 -13.05 -1.95
C ARG A 70 0.54 -12.69 -1.58
N ALA A 71 0.36 -11.66 -0.77
CA ALA A 71 -0.96 -11.17 -0.40
C ALA A 71 -1.49 -10.20 -1.46
N ILE A 72 -2.58 -9.54 -1.17
CA ILE A 72 -3.11 -8.54 -2.09
C ILE A 72 -2.27 -7.27 -2.06
N TYR A 73 -2.24 -6.56 -3.18
CA TYR A 73 -1.74 -5.20 -3.20
C TYR A 73 -2.91 -4.22 -3.21
N LEU A 74 -2.65 -3.00 -2.77
CA LEU A 74 -3.61 -1.90 -2.81
C LEU A 74 -3.13 -0.86 -3.81
N GLU A 75 -4.07 -0.25 -4.52
CA GLU A 75 -3.73 0.76 -5.53
C GLU A 75 -3.91 2.15 -4.99
N LEU A 76 -2.90 3.01 -5.21
CA LEU A 76 -2.95 4.43 -4.91
C LEU A 76 -3.06 5.22 -6.20
N LYS A 77 -3.88 6.25 -6.20
CA LYS A 77 -3.98 7.20 -7.31
C LYS A 77 -3.43 8.55 -6.86
N ALA A 78 -2.62 9.16 -7.72
CA ALA A 78 -2.05 10.47 -7.44
C ALA A 78 -2.18 11.39 -8.64
N ASP A 79 -2.31 12.67 -8.38
CA ASP A 79 -2.37 13.69 -9.42
C ASP A 79 -1.00 13.93 -10.04
N ASP A 80 0.07 13.87 -9.25
CA ASP A 80 1.43 14.02 -9.75
C ASP A 80 2.25 12.78 -9.41
N VAL A 81 2.16 11.79 -10.28
CA VAL A 81 2.80 10.48 -10.09
C VAL A 81 4.32 10.62 -10.02
N GLU A 82 4.92 11.45 -10.87
CA GLU A 82 6.38 11.54 -10.93
C GLU A 82 6.97 12.14 -9.66
N VAL A 83 6.36 13.20 -9.14
CA VAL A 83 6.81 13.80 -7.88
C VAL A 83 6.66 12.80 -6.73
N LEU A 84 5.52 12.12 -6.65
CA LEU A 84 5.30 11.15 -5.60
C LEU A 84 6.24 9.96 -5.71
N ARG A 85 6.47 9.46 -6.93
CA ARG A 85 7.45 8.40 -7.18
C ARG A 85 8.82 8.76 -6.62
N GLN A 86 9.29 9.98 -6.88
CA GLN A 86 10.59 10.43 -6.40
C GLN A 86 10.64 10.43 -4.87
N ARG A 87 9.57 10.89 -4.22
CA ARG A 87 9.50 10.92 -2.75
C ARG A 87 9.47 9.52 -2.15
N ILE A 88 8.73 8.61 -2.76
CA ILE A 88 8.64 7.22 -2.31
C ILE A 88 10.02 6.55 -2.41
N VAL A 89 10.66 6.67 -3.57
CA VAL A 89 11.97 6.07 -3.79
C VAL A 89 13.02 6.67 -2.84
N ALA A 90 12.98 7.98 -2.63
CA ALA A 90 13.92 8.67 -1.73
C ALA A 90 13.76 8.24 -0.27
N PHE A 91 12.55 7.84 0.14
CA PHE A 91 12.33 7.33 1.50
C PHE A 91 13.08 6.02 1.75
N GLY A 92 13.33 5.23 0.71
CA GLY A 92 14.09 3.99 0.80
C GLY A 92 13.24 2.74 0.95
N VAL A 93 12.00 2.76 0.48
CA VAL A 93 11.17 1.55 0.44
C VAL A 93 11.66 0.59 -0.64
N LYS A 94 11.27 -0.67 -0.53
CA LYS A 94 11.61 -1.69 -1.52
C LYS A 94 10.74 -1.52 -2.75
N VAL A 95 11.36 -1.22 -3.88
CA VAL A 95 10.67 -1.13 -5.17
C VAL A 95 10.65 -2.52 -5.81
N LEU A 96 9.50 -2.91 -6.33
CA LEU A 96 9.29 -4.22 -6.94
C LEU A 96 9.37 -4.11 -8.45
N ASP A 97 10.05 -5.07 -9.08
CA ASP A 97 10.13 -5.17 -10.53
C ASP A 97 8.96 -6.01 -11.03
N MET A 98 7.96 -5.34 -11.58
CA MET A 98 6.76 -5.97 -12.11
C MET A 98 6.75 -5.87 -13.62
N GLN A 99 5.97 -6.72 -14.28
CA GLN A 99 5.82 -6.67 -15.74
C GLN A 99 5.08 -5.43 -16.21
N ASP A 100 4.30 -4.85 -15.33
CA ASP A 100 3.54 -3.63 -15.54
C ASP A 100 4.48 -2.42 -15.36
N PRO A 101 4.36 -1.36 -16.18
CA PRO A 101 5.24 -0.19 -16.07
C PRO A 101 4.99 0.70 -14.85
N HIS A 102 3.93 0.48 -14.09
CA HIS A 102 3.64 1.30 -12.92
C HIS A 102 4.60 0.99 -11.77
N LEU A 103 4.67 1.90 -10.80
CA LEU A 103 5.48 1.70 -9.61
C LEU A 103 4.78 0.78 -8.63
N TYR A 104 5.43 -0.32 -8.30
CA TYR A 104 5.02 -1.21 -7.21
C TYR A 104 6.08 -1.15 -6.13
N PHE A 105 5.68 -1.08 -4.90
CA PHE A 105 6.63 -0.99 -3.79
C PHE A 105 6.04 -1.58 -2.51
N GLN A 106 6.92 -1.97 -1.60
CA GLN A 106 6.51 -2.36 -0.26
C GLN A 106 6.67 -1.17 0.67
N ALA A 107 5.55 -0.67 1.19
CA ALA A 107 5.58 0.35 2.21
C ALA A 107 6.22 -0.20 3.49
N PRO A 108 6.67 0.67 4.40
CA PRO A 108 7.13 0.20 5.71
C PRO A 108 6.06 -0.68 6.36
N GLY A 109 6.49 -1.78 6.96
CA GLY A 109 5.58 -2.79 7.51
C GLY A 109 5.27 -3.91 6.54
N GLY A 110 5.43 -3.70 5.24
CA GLY A 110 5.36 -4.75 4.24
C GLY A 110 4.23 -4.67 3.21
N GLN A 111 3.21 -3.82 3.42
CA GLN A 111 2.09 -3.75 2.49
C GLN A 111 2.55 -3.33 1.10
N VAL A 112 2.16 -4.11 0.10
CA VAL A 112 2.46 -3.80 -1.30
C VAL A 112 1.46 -2.79 -1.82
N LEU A 113 1.96 -1.74 -2.47
CA LEU A 113 1.14 -0.69 -3.06
C LEU A 113 1.55 -0.48 -4.52
N ARG A 114 0.57 -0.15 -5.34
CA ARG A 114 0.76 0.21 -6.74
C ARG A 114 0.36 1.68 -6.92
N LEU A 115 1.19 2.45 -7.61
CA LEU A 115 0.93 3.86 -7.84
C LEU A 115 0.52 4.10 -9.30
N VAL A 116 -0.63 4.73 -9.49
CA VAL A 116 -1.15 5.10 -10.81
C VAL A 116 -1.60 6.56 -10.81
N GLY A 117 -1.76 7.13 -12.00
CA GLY A 117 -2.28 8.49 -12.13
C GLY A 117 -3.78 8.56 -11.90
N ILE A 118 -4.23 9.64 -11.28
CA ILE A 118 -5.66 9.82 -10.96
C ILE A 118 -6.53 9.87 -12.22
N ASP A 119 -5.97 10.42 -13.31
CA ASP A 119 -6.65 10.55 -14.59
C ASP A 119 -6.18 9.52 -15.63
N GLU A 120 -5.39 8.54 -15.22
CA GLU A 120 -4.89 7.54 -16.14
C GLU A 120 -6.00 6.58 -16.56
N ASP A 121 -6.06 6.26 -17.85
CA ASP A 121 -6.98 5.26 -18.35
C ASP A 121 -6.43 3.86 -18.10
N LEU A 122 -7.04 3.16 -17.16
CA LEU A 122 -6.66 1.80 -16.80
C LEU A 122 -7.53 0.74 -17.46
N SER A 123 -8.45 1.14 -18.36
CA SER A 123 -9.39 0.21 -18.96
C SER A 123 -8.71 -0.92 -19.73
N LYS A 124 -7.51 -0.67 -20.28
CA LYS A 124 -6.74 -1.69 -21.00
C LYS A 124 -6.30 -2.86 -20.12
N TYR A 125 -6.35 -2.72 -18.80
CA TYR A 125 -6.01 -3.79 -17.86
C TYR A 125 -7.24 -4.53 -17.35
N GLU A 126 -8.43 -4.03 -17.63
CA GLU A 126 -9.67 -4.62 -17.14
C GLU A 126 -10.03 -5.86 -17.95
N GLY A 127 -10.33 -6.96 -17.26
CA GLY A 127 -10.77 -8.19 -17.90
C GLY A 127 -9.70 -8.88 -18.76
N SER A 128 -8.44 -8.52 -18.64
CA SER A 128 -7.36 -9.15 -19.40
C SER A 128 -6.79 -10.36 -18.63
N ASP A 129 -6.10 -11.24 -19.37
CA ASP A 129 -5.37 -12.36 -18.76
C ASP A 129 -4.02 -11.93 -18.21
N HIS A 130 -3.74 -10.65 -18.20
CA HIS A 130 -2.49 -10.11 -17.75
C HIS A 130 -2.23 -10.47 -16.29
N ARG A 131 -1.05 -11.02 -16.02
CA ARG A 131 -0.65 -11.41 -14.67
C ARG A 131 0.51 -10.56 -14.21
N GLU A 132 0.32 -9.91 -13.07
CA GLU A 132 1.30 -9.03 -12.48
C GLU A 132 1.96 -9.77 -11.32
N LEU A 133 3.07 -10.44 -11.61
CA LEU A 133 3.83 -11.17 -10.59
C LEU A 133 5.13 -10.45 -10.30
N PRO A 134 5.51 -10.30 -9.02
CA PRO A 134 6.80 -9.73 -8.68
C PRO A 134 7.93 -10.61 -9.22
N SER A 135 8.93 -10.02 -9.85
CA SER A 135 10.07 -10.77 -10.39
C SER A 135 10.84 -11.52 -9.30
N VAL A 136 10.72 -11.09 -8.05
CA VAL A 136 11.37 -11.75 -6.91
C VAL A 136 10.87 -13.18 -6.67
N PHE A 137 9.75 -13.56 -7.27
CA PHE A 137 9.20 -14.91 -7.16
C PHE A 137 9.37 -15.72 -8.44
N GLY A 138 9.81 -15.08 -9.48
CA GLY A 138 9.85 -15.66 -10.84
C GLY A 138 11.06 -16.46 -11.20
#